data_61c267ed38e963b48a3af42a77fd865f
#
_entry.id   61c267ed38e963b48a3af42a77fd865f
#
_cell.length_a   1.000
_cell.length_b   1.000
_cell.length_c   1.000
_cell.angle_alpha   90.00
_cell.angle_beta   90.00
_cell.angle_gamma   90.00
#
_symmetry.space_group_name_H-M   'P 1'
#
loop_
_entity.id
_entity.type
_entity.pdbx_description
1 polymer ?
#
loop_
_entity_poly.entity_id
_entity_poly.type
_entity_poly.pdbx_seq_one_letter_code
_entity_poly.pdbx_strand_id
1 'polypeptide(L)'
;MSRYDEIYARAHNEPELFWEEAAESIHWYKRWDKVLDRSNPPFYRWFPGGTVNTCYNALDCHIDEKGHGDRLALIYDSPVTNKLQRFTYAELRQEVSLFAGALSKLGVEKGDRVLIYMPMIPQTIVAMLASARLGAIHSVVFGGFAAPELATRIDDATPKVIVAGSCGIEPGRIIQYKPLLDTAIDLADHKPQKCVILQREEQRAELIPGRDVDWGEAVASANAHECVPIASTDPVYILYTSGTTGVPKGIVRDSA
;
A
#
# COMPACT_ATOMS: atom_id res chain seq x y z
N MET A 1 -0.19 30.05 -25.79
CA MET A 1 -0.63 29.24 -24.62
C MET A 1 0.28 28.04 -24.56
N SER A 2 0.81 27.69 -23.40
CA SER A 2 1.64 26.49 -23.30
C SER A 2 0.76 25.23 -23.34
N ARG A 3 1.35 24.06 -23.65
CA ARG A 3 0.64 22.78 -23.58
C ARG A 3 0.03 22.54 -22.17
N TYR A 4 0.69 23.04 -21.14
CA TYR A 4 0.17 23.00 -19.78
C TYR A 4 -1.12 23.80 -19.63
N ASP A 5 -1.14 25.05 -20.11
CA ASP A 5 -2.30 25.92 -20.01
C ASP A 5 -3.53 25.35 -20.72
N GLU A 6 -3.31 24.71 -21.87
CA GLU A 6 -4.39 24.05 -22.65
C GLU A 6 -4.97 22.85 -21.89
N ILE A 7 -4.11 21.97 -21.35
CA ILE A 7 -4.53 20.80 -20.57
C ILE A 7 -5.25 21.24 -19.29
N TYR A 8 -4.69 22.23 -18.58
CA TYR A 8 -5.28 22.76 -17.36
C TYR A 8 -6.67 23.38 -17.61
N ALA A 9 -6.77 24.23 -18.64
CA ALA A 9 -8.03 24.86 -19.01
C ALA A 9 -9.09 23.79 -19.36
N ARG A 10 -8.72 22.75 -20.13
CA ARG A 10 -9.62 21.65 -20.49
C ARG A 10 -10.06 20.86 -19.27
N ALA A 11 -9.13 20.47 -18.40
CA ALA A 11 -9.45 19.73 -17.17
C ALA A 11 -10.37 20.52 -16.22
N HIS A 12 -10.27 21.87 -16.23
CA HIS A 12 -11.11 22.75 -15.42
C HIS A 12 -12.50 22.98 -16.04
N ASN A 13 -12.56 23.23 -17.34
CA ASN A 13 -13.79 23.61 -18.02
C ASN A 13 -14.66 22.40 -18.41
N GLU A 14 -14.03 21.26 -18.71
CA GLU A 14 -14.68 20.03 -19.17
C GLU A 14 -14.20 18.81 -18.37
N PRO A 15 -14.30 18.82 -17.02
CA PRO A 15 -13.68 17.81 -16.18
C PRO A 15 -14.17 16.38 -16.47
N GLU A 16 -15.45 16.18 -16.75
CA GLU A 16 -15.98 14.85 -17.01
C GLU A 16 -15.42 14.26 -18.31
N LEU A 17 -15.40 15.03 -19.39
CA LEU A 17 -14.80 14.58 -20.67
C LEU A 17 -13.29 14.36 -20.55
N PHE A 18 -12.59 15.25 -19.85
CA PHE A 18 -11.16 15.14 -19.65
C PHE A 18 -10.79 13.85 -18.90
N TRP A 19 -11.46 13.58 -17.78
CA TRP A 19 -11.17 12.40 -16.97
C TRP A 19 -11.73 11.11 -17.59
N GLU A 20 -12.81 11.16 -18.36
CA GLU A 20 -13.28 10.02 -19.16
C GLU A 20 -12.20 9.54 -20.13
N GLU A 21 -11.63 10.46 -20.91
CA GLU A 21 -10.54 10.11 -21.84
C GLU A 21 -9.28 9.63 -21.12
N ALA A 22 -8.90 10.25 -20.00
CA ALA A 22 -7.75 9.81 -19.21
C ALA A 22 -7.95 8.38 -18.68
N ALA A 23 -9.16 8.06 -18.25
CA ALA A 23 -9.53 6.75 -17.72
C ALA A 23 -9.50 5.61 -18.75
N GLU A 24 -9.55 5.91 -20.07
CA GLU A 24 -9.36 4.90 -21.13
C GLU A 24 -7.92 4.32 -21.14
N SER A 25 -6.97 4.97 -20.50
CA SER A 25 -5.57 4.53 -20.45
C SER A 25 -5.29 3.44 -19.40
N ILE A 26 -6.24 3.14 -18.52
CA ILE A 26 -6.12 2.12 -17.48
C ILE A 26 -7.05 0.93 -17.75
N HIS A 27 -6.71 -0.20 -17.17
CA HIS A 27 -7.52 -1.40 -17.26
C HIS A 27 -8.71 -1.35 -16.31
N TRP A 28 -9.92 -1.58 -16.83
CA TRP A 28 -11.16 -1.73 -16.08
C TRP A 28 -11.70 -3.15 -16.26
N TYR A 29 -11.95 -3.87 -15.17
CA TYR A 29 -12.66 -5.16 -15.22
C TYR A 29 -14.12 -4.96 -15.63
N LYS A 30 -14.71 -3.83 -15.20
CA LYS A 30 -16.00 -3.34 -15.64
C LYS A 30 -15.91 -1.82 -15.79
N ARG A 31 -16.31 -1.29 -16.95
CA ARG A 31 -16.43 0.16 -17.19
C ARG A 31 -17.46 0.75 -16.24
N TRP A 32 -17.27 2.02 -15.89
CA TRP A 32 -18.15 2.80 -15.02
C TRP A 32 -19.53 3.06 -15.66
N ASP A 33 -20.51 3.33 -14.82
CA ASP A 33 -21.85 3.72 -15.27
C ASP A 33 -21.94 5.25 -15.51
N LYS A 34 -21.11 6.04 -14.81
CA LYS A 34 -21.03 7.50 -14.85
C LYS A 34 -19.62 7.96 -14.51
N VAL A 35 -19.15 9.03 -15.16
CA VAL A 35 -17.79 9.57 -14.91
C VAL A 35 -17.72 10.27 -13.55
N LEU A 36 -18.67 11.16 -13.26
CA LEU A 36 -18.71 11.91 -11.99
C LEU A 36 -20.13 11.94 -11.43
N ASP A 37 -20.29 11.44 -10.21
CA ASP A 37 -21.53 11.56 -9.47
C ASP A 37 -21.46 12.73 -8.47
N ARG A 38 -22.31 13.73 -8.67
CA ARG A 38 -22.43 14.95 -7.85
C ARG A 38 -23.66 14.95 -6.96
N SER A 39 -24.31 13.80 -6.77
CA SER A 39 -25.58 13.70 -6.04
C SER A 39 -25.47 14.00 -4.55
N ASN A 40 -24.25 13.90 -3.96
CA ASN A 40 -24.01 14.14 -2.55
C ASN A 40 -22.86 15.14 -2.32
N PRO A 41 -23.04 16.45 -2.62
CA PRO A 41 -22.00 17.45 -2.39
C PRO A 41 -21.73 17.64 -0.90
N PRO A 42 -20.47 17.90 -0.47
CA PRO A 42 -19.28 18.03 -1.30
C PRO A 42 -18.58 16.69 -1.60
N PHE A 43 -19.16 15.56 -1.22
CA PHE A 43 -18.58 14.21 -1.37
C PHE A 43 -18.93 13.64 -2.74
N TYR A 44 -18.19 14.05 -3.75
CA TYR A 44 -18.35 13.54 -5.12
C TYR A 44 -17.70 12.16 -5.26
N ARG A 45 -18.19 11.39 -6.24
CA ARG A 45 -17.65 10.06 -6.56
C ARG A 45 -17.27 10.02 -8.04
N TRP A 46 -16.02 9.62 -8.30
CA TRP A 46 -15.54 9.40 -9.65
C TRP A 46 -15.79 7.96 -10.07
N PHE A 47 -16.15 7.78 -11.33
CA PHE A 47 -16.35 6.49 -12.01
C PHE A 47 -17.21 5.46 -11.25
N PRO A 48 -18.33 5.85 -10.61
CA PRO A 48 -19.18 4.90 -9.91
C PRO A 48 -19.71 3.80 -10.85
N GLY A 49 -19.81 2.58 -10.34
CA GLY A 49 -20.18 1.38 -11.09
C GLY A 49 -19.01 0.70 -11.79
N GLY A 50 -17.86 1.37 -11.92
CA GLY A 50 -16.64 0.78 -12.45
C GLY A 50 -15.98 -0.18 -11.46
N THR A 51 -15.22 -1.16 -11.97
CA THR A 51 -14.38 -2.03 -11.15
C THR A 51 -12.95 -2.07 -11.68
N VAL A 52 -12.00 -1.90 -10.78
CA VAL A 52 -10.56 -1.82 -11.06
C VAL A 52 -9.77 -2.62 -10.04
N ASN A 53 -8.46 -2.75 -10.25
CA ASN A 53 -7.52 -3.08 -9.20
C ASN A 53 -6.24 -2.25 -9.40
N THR A 54 -5.84 -1.50 -8.38
CA THR A 54 -4.69 -0.61 -8.46
C THR A 54 -3.38 -1.39 -8.69
N CYS A 55 -3.22 -2.56 -8.08
CA CYS A 55 -2.04 -3.40 -8.30
C CYS A 55 -2.00 -3.95 -9.74
N TYR A 56 -3.13 -4.39 -10.30
CA TYR A 56 -3.21 -4.84 -11.69
C TYR A 56 -2.73 -3.73 -12.65
N ASN A 57 -3.24 -2.53 -12.46
CA ASN A 57 -2.87 -1.38 -13.29
C ASN A 57 -1.40 -0.96 -13.10
N ALA A 58 -0.83 -1.16 -11.91
CA ALA A 58 0.56 -0.83 -11.63
C ALA A 58 1.57 -1.87 -12.16
N LEU A 59 1.19 -3.15 -12.23
CA LEU A 59 2.08 -4.25 -12.55
C LEU A 59 1.56 -5.15 -13.67
N ASP A 60 0.46 -5.86 -13.45
CA ASP A 60 0.02 -6.97 -14.28
C ASP A 60 -0.30 -6.52 -15.71
N CYS A 61 -1.02 -5.43 -15.90
CA CYS A 61 -1.35 -4.92 -17.24
C CYS A 61 -0.11 -4.57 -18.07
N HIS A 62 0.97 -4.13 -17.41
CA HIS A 62 2.23 -3.86 -18.12
C HIS A 62 2.90 -5.11 -18.66
N ILE A 63 2.66 -6.26 -18.02
CA ILE A 63 3.18 -7.56 -18.45
C ILE A 63 2.24 -8.20 -19.46
N ASP A 64 0.97 -8.36 -19.06
CA ASP A 64 0.00 -9.19 -19.77
C ASP A 64 -0.55 -8.51 -21.04
N GLU A 65 -0.72 -7.17 -21.01
CA GLU A 65 -1.28 -6.42 -22.13
C GLU A 65 -0.22 -5.69 -22.97
N LYS A 66 0.89 -5.23 -22.31
CA LYS A 66 1.89 -4.39 -22.95
C LYS A 66 3.22 -5.11 -23.24
N GLY A 67 3.40 -6.34 -22.75
CA GLY A 67 4.63 -7.13 -22.98
C GLY A 67 5.89 -6.55 -22.31
N HIS A 68 5.75 -5.79 -21.24
CA HIS A 68 6.85 -5.09 -20.58
C HIS A 68 7.46 -5.88 -19.40
N GLY A 69 7.30 -7.21 -19.36
CA GLY A 69 7.76 -8.05 -18.26
C GLY A 69 9.24 -7.85 -17.87
N ASP A 70 10.10 -7.71 -18.86
CA ASP A 70 11.56 -7.56 -18.68
C ASP A 70 12.02 -6.11 -18.43
N ARG A 71 11.09 -5.12 -18.48
CA ARG A 71 11.44 -3.72 -18.20
C ARG A 71 11.59 -3.49 -16.71
N LEU A 72 12.47 -2.55 -16.34
CA LEU A 72 12.64 -2.13 -14.94
C LEU A 72 11.36 -1.45 -14.44
N ALA A 73 10.84 -1.98 -13.31
CA ALA A 73 9.70 -1.43 -12.58
C ALA A 73 10.12 -0.68 -11.31
N LEU A 74 11.17 -1.17 -10.61
CA LEU A 74 11.64 -0.60 -9.36
C LEU A 74 13.16 -0.61 -9.30
N ILE A 75 13.74 0.51 -8.89
CA ILE A 75 15.16 0.64 -8.55
C ILE A 75 15.24 1.09 -7.10
N TYR A 76 15.92 0.31 -6.28
CA TYR A 76 16.27 0.67 -4.91
C TYR A 76 17.76 0.98 -4.84
N ASP A 77 18.08 2.19 -4.42
CA ASP A 77 19.45 2.66 -4.21
C ASP A 77 19.57 3.25 -2.81
N SER A 78 20.39 2.62 -1.97
CA SER A 78 20.57 3.02 -0.58
C SER A 78 22.04 3.33 -0.30
N PRO A 79 22.43 4.59 -0.26
CA PRO A 79 23.80 4.97 0.10
C PRO A 79 24.15 4.60 1.54
N VAL A 80 23.15 4.48 2.43
CA VAL A 80 23.37 4.13 3.85
C VAL A 80 23.78 2.68 4.02
N THR A 81 23.21 1.77 3.20
CA THR A 81 23.54 0.33 3.25
C THR A 81 24.44 -0.11 2.11
N ASN A 82 24.77 0.81 1.19
CA ASN A 82 25.51 0.54 -0.05
C ASN A 82 24.88 -0.60 -0.87
N LYS A 83 23.53 -0.66 -0.88
CA LYS A 83 22.77 -1.69 -1.62
C LYS A 83 22.08 -1.04 -2.81
N LEU A 84 22.28 -1.64 -3.99
CA LEU A 84 21.55 -1.31 -5.21
C LEU A 84 20.80 -2.56 -5.68
N GLN A 85 19.48 -2.45 -5.80
CA GLN A 85 18.64 -3.54 -6.30
C GLN A 85 17.77 -3.05 -7.46
N ARG A 86 17.51 -3.92 -8.42
CA ARG A 86 16.65 -3.64 -9.56
C ARG A 86 15.66 -4.77 -9.71
N PHE A 87 14.42 -4.41 -9.98
CA PHE A 87 13.32 -5.35 -10.20
C PHE A 87 12.67 -5.05 -11.54
N THR A 88 12.53 -6.05 -12.38
CA THR A 88 11.65 -5.98 -13.55
C THR A 88 10.19 -6.02 -13.12
N TYR A 89 9.27 -5.71 -14.05
CA TYR A 89 7.84 -5.86 -13.80
C TYR A 89 7.48 -7.31 -13.42
N ALA A 90 8.07 -8.29 -14.10
CA ALA A 90 7.82 -9.71 -13.84
C ALA A 90 8.29 -10.13 -12.44
N GLU A 91 9.51 -9.74 -12.04
CA GLU A 91 10.04 -10.03 -10.71
C GLU A 91 9.23 -9.36 -9.60
N LEU A 92 8.90 -8.07 -9.78
CA LEU A 92 8.10 -7.34 -8.78
C LEU A 92 6.69 -7.93 -8.66
N ARG A 93 6.02 -8.30 -9.77
CA ARG A 93 4.73 -8.99 -9.75
C ARG A 93 4.81 -10.31 -8.98
N GLN A 94 5.86 -11.08 -9.18
CA GLN A 94 6.06 -12.35 -8.48
C GLN A 94 6.14 -12.13 -6.97
N GLU A 95 6.98 -11.21 -6.50
CA GLU A 95 7.09 -10.89 -5.06
C GLU A 95 5.78 -10.39 -4.48
N VAL A 96 5.10 -9.48 -5.18
CA VAL A 96 3.81 -8.91 -4.75
C VAL A 96 2.72 -9.97 -4.68
N SER A 97 2.62 -10.86 -5.67
CA SER A 97 1.58 -11.89 -5.70
C SER A 97 1.78 -12.96 -4.62
N LEU A 98 3.03 -13.34 -4.34
CA LEU A 98 3.36 -14.26 -3.24
C LEU A 98 3.08 -13.62 -1.88
N PHE A 99 3.46 -12.35 -1.67
CA PHE A 99 3.17 -11.68 -0.42
C PHE A 99 1.67 -11.42 -0.22
N ALA A 100 0.92 -11.14 -1.29
CA ALA A 100 -0.55 -11.10 -1.23
C ALA A 100 -1.14 -12.45 -0.79
N GLY A 101 -0.63 -13.56 -1.32
CA GLY A 101 -0.99 -14.89 -0.86
C GLY A 101 -0.67 -15.14 0.62
N ALA A 102 0.47 -14.64 1.10
CA ALA A 102 0.83 -14.71 2.52
C ALA A 102 -0.16 -13.92 3.40
N LEU A 103 -0.51 -12.70 3.01
CA LEU A 103 -1.51 -11.89 3.70
C LEU A 103 -2.90 -12.55 3.70
N SER A 104 -3.32 -13.10 2.57
CA SER A 104 -4.59 -13.84 2.44
C SER A 104 -4.62 -15.07 3.36
N LYS A 105 -3.52 -15.82 3.45
CA LYS A 105 -3.39 -16.97 4.37
C LYS A 105 -3.45 -16.56 5.85
N LEU A 106 -3.05 -15.32 6.18
CA LEU A 106 -3.22 -14.71 7.50
C LEU A 106 -4.62 -14.12 7.72
N GLY A 107 -5.52 -14.33 6.76
CA GLY A 107 -6.92 -13.94 6.84
C GLY A 107 -7.23 -12.53 6.34
N VAL A 108 -6.29 -11.84 5.67
CA VAL A 108 -6.57 -10.53 5.07
C VAL A 108 -7.49 -10.71 3.86
N GLU A 109 -8.58 -9.96 3.86
CA GLU A 109 -9.61 -9.95 2.83
C GLU A 109 -9.85 -8.53 2.31
N LYS A 110 -10.64 -8.42 1.25
CA LYS A 110 -11.08 -7.13 0.71
C LYS A 110 -11.70 -6.25 1.81
N GLY A 111 -11.24 -4.99 1.90
CA GLY A 111 -11.71 -4.01 2.87
C GLY A 111 -11.02 -4.08 4.25
N ASP A 112 -10.24 -5.11 4.53
CA ASP A 112 -9.40 -5.15 5.73
C ASP A 112 -8.29 -4.10 5.66
N ARG A 113 -7.80 -3.63 6.83
CA ARG A 113 -6.68 -2.70 6.90
C ARG A 113 -5.38 -3.46 7.19
N VAL A 114 -4.34 -3.06 6.45
CA VAL A 114 -2.96 -3.51 6.65
C VAL A 114 -2.11 -2.29 6.97
N LEU A 115 -1.55 -2.22 8.16
CA LEU A 115 -0.65 -1.15 8.55
C LEU A 115 0.79 -1.55 8.24
N ILE A 116 1.54 -0.66 7.60
CA ILE A 116 2.91 -0.91 7.14
C ILE A 116 3.86 0.02 7.90
N TYR A 117 4.62 -0.53 8.85
CA TYR A 117 5.62 0.18 9.65
C TYR A 117 7.02 -0.29 9.26
N MET A 118 7.50 0.23 8.13
CA MET A 118 8.75 -0.22 7.50
C MET A 118 9.62 0.97 7.07
N PRO A 119 10.94 0.78 6.94
CA PRO A 119 11.80 1.76 6.29
C PRO A 119 11.55 1.78 4.78
N MET A 120 12.14 2.76 4.08
CA MET A 120 12.03 2.89 2.61
C MET A 120 12.89 1.82 1.91
N ILE A 121 12.35 0.62 1.79
CA ILE A 121 12.95 -0.56 1.15
C ILE A 121 11.97 -1.19 0.16
N PRO A 122 12.41 -2.04 -0.77
CA PRO A 122 11.54 -2.66 -1.79
C PRO A 122 10.32 -3.38 -1.18
N GLN A 123 10.49 -4.06 -0.06
CA GLN A 123 9.43 -4.79 0.61
C GLN A 123 8.29 -3.89 1.11
N THR A 124 8.54 -2.60 1.32
CA THR A 124 7.48 -1.62 1.62
C THR A 124 6.53 -1.46 0.42
N ILE A 125 7.10 -1.35 -0.79
CA ILE A 125 6.32 -1.29 -2.04
C ILE A 125 5.59 -2.60 -2.28
N VAL A 126 6.26 -3.73 -2.04
CA VAL A 126 5.63 -5.07 -2.13
C VAL A 126 4.42 -5.17 -1.20
N ALA A 127 4.54 -4.72 0.05
CA ALA A 127 3.43 -4.75 1.01
C ALA A 127 2.26 -3.84 0.61
N MET A 128 2.54 -2.65 0.08
CA MET A 128 1.51 -1.73 -0.44
C MET A 128 0.74 -2.36 -1.61
N LEU A 129 1.46 -2.86 -2.61
CA LEU A 129 0.86 -3.45 -3.80
C LEU A 129 0.16 -4.79 -3.51
N ALA A 130 0.70 -5.60 -2.59
CA ALA A 130 0.06 -6.83 -2.15
C ALA A 130 -1.29 -6.57 -1.44
N SER A 131 -1.35 -5.53 -0.60
CA SER A 131 -2.60 -5.09 0.02
C SER A 131 -3.61 -4.65 -1.04
N ALA A 132 -3.19 -3.80 -1.98
CA ALA A 132 -4.04 -3.34 -3.08
C ALA A 132 -4.49 -4.51 -3.99
N ARG A 133 -3.62 -5.53 -4.19
CA ARG A 133 -3.93 -6.74 -4.96
C ARG A 133 -5.12 -7.50 -4.38
N LEU A 134 -5.20 -7.59 -3.05
CA LEU A 134 -6.31 -8.21 -2.32
C LEU A 134 -7.55 -7.31 -2.20
N GLY A 135 -7.49 -6.04 -2.62
CA GLY A 135 -8.52 -5.06 -2.32
C GLY A 135 -8.56 -4.66 -0.84
N ALA A 136 -7.49 -4.92 -0.11
CA ALA A 136 -7.30 -4.45 1.26
C ALA A 136 -6.77 -3.01 1.27
N ILE A 137 -6.99 -2.31 2.38
CA ILE A 137 -6.67 -0.91 2.57
C ILE A 137 -5.33 -0.82 3.31
N HIS A 138 -4.29 -0.28 2.67
CA HIS A 138 -3.01 -0.12 3.34
C HIS A 138 -2.86 1.26 3.98
N SER A 139 -2.08 1.33 5.07
CA SER A 139 -1.64 2.58 5.67
C SER A 139 -0.16 2.49 5.96
N VAL A 140 0.64 3.34 5.30
CA VAL A 140 2.09 3.40 5.53
C VAL A 140 2.38 4.40 6.64
N VAL A 141 3.09 3.93 7.66
CA VAL A 141 3.55 4.73 8.79
C VAL A 141 5.05 4.94 8.67
N PHE A 142 5.47 6.18 8.83
CA PHE A 142 6.89 6.51 8.80
C PHE A 142 7.66 5.75 9.90
N GLY A 143 8.70 5.01 9.51
CA GLY A 143 9.46 4.13 10.39
C GLY A 143 10.28 4.82 11.49
N GLY A 144 10.31 6.14 11.52
CA GLY A 144 10.92 6.94 12.58
C GLY A 144 9.96 7.34 13.70
N PHE A 145 8.67 7.00 13.61
CA PHE A 145 7.71 7.38 14.64
C PHE A 145 7.89 6.59 15.94
N ALA A 146 7.72 7.32 17.06
CA ALA A 146 7.71 6.73 18.39
C ALA A 146 6.46 5.87 18.63
N ALA A 147 6.53 4.99 19.61
CA ALA A 147 5.46 4.04 19.93
C ALA A 147 4.08 4.69 20.17
N PRO A 148 3.91 5.82 20.88
CA PRO A 148 2.61 6.46 21.04
C PRO A 148 1.99 6.94 19.72
N GLU A 149 2.80 7.45 18.80
CA GLU A 149 2.35 7.90 17.48
C GLU A 149 1.88 6.72 16.60
N LEU A 150 2.55 5.58 16.73
CA LEU A 150 2.14 4.36 16.06
C LEU A 150 0.87 3.78 16.69
N ALA A 151 0.74 3.80 18.03
CA ALA A 151 -0.45 3.35 18.76
C ALA A 151 -1.71 4.10 18.31
N THR A 152 -1.64 5.43 18.21
CA THR A 152 -2.75 6.26 17.73
C THR A 152 -3.24 5.81 16.33
N ARG A 153 -2.32 5.43 15.44
CA ARG A 153 -2.68 4.95 14.08
C ARG A 153 -3.20 3.52 14.09
N ILE A 154 -2.75 2.70 15.02
CA ILE A 154 -3.30 1.35 15.24
C ILE A 154 -4.75 1.46 15.68
N ASP A 155 -5.05 2.35 16.63
CA ASP A 155 -6.42 2.53 17.12
C ASP A 155 -7.35 3.13 16.06
N ASP A 156 -6.89 4.12 15.31
CA ASP A 156 -7.70 4.78 14.28
C ASP A 156 -7.96 3.87 13.06
N ALA A 157 -6.90 3.23 12.52
CA ALA A 157 -7.03 2.37 11.36
C ALA A 157 -7.57 0.97 11.68
N THR A 158 -7.46 0.50 12.92
CA THR A 158 -7.84 -0.85 13.37
C THR A 158 -7.33 -1.95 12.44
N PRO A 159 -6.00 -2.05 12.19
CA PRO A 159 -5.46 -2.99 11.21
C PRO A 159 -5.63 -4.44 11.65
N LYS A 160 -6.00 -5.30 10.71
CA LYS A 160 -6.04 -6.75 10.93
C LYS A 160 -4.64 -7.35 11.03
N VAL A 161 -3.74 -6.86 10.17
CA VAL A 161 -2.33 -7.25 10.13
C VAL A 161 -1.45 -6.02 10.13
N ILE A 162 -0.33 -6.09 10.85
CA ILE A 162 0.75 -5.10 10.76
C ILE A 162 1.96 -5.76 10.07
N VAL A 163 2.52 -5.08 9.09
CA VAL A 163 3.75 -5.46 8.41
C VAL A 163 4.86 -4.53 8.87
N ALA A 164 5.95 -5.06 9.41
CA ALA A 164 7.02 -4.24 9.94
C ALA A 164 8.42 -4.78 9.59
N GLY A 165 9.40 -3.89 9.56
CA GLY A 165 10.81 -4.29 9.55
C GLY A 165 11.32 -4.56 10.99
N SER A 166 12.32 -5.42 11.13
CA SER A 166 12.99 -5.61 12.43
C SER A 166 13.74 -4.35 12.86
N CYS A 167 14.31 -3.60 11.89
CA CYS A 167 15.01 -2.35 12.13
C CYS A 167 14.96 -1.38 10.96
N GLY A 168 15.19 -0.11 11.23
CA GLY A 168 15.59 0.93 10.30
C GLY A 168 17.09 1.22 10.41
N ILE A 169 17.70 1.70 9.32
CA ILE A 169 19.12 2.07 9.29
C ILE A 169 19.21 3.53 8.89
N GLU A 170 19.84 4.32 9.75
CA GLU A 170 20.18 5.72 9.52
C GLU A 170 21.71 5.89 9.53
N PRO A 171 22.25 6.99 9.03
CA PRO A 171 23.67 7.25 9.12
C PRO A 171 24.17 7.14 10.57
N GLY A 172 25.06 6.15 10.82
CA GLY A 172 25.69 5.96 12.12
C GLY A 172 24.85 5.28 13.20
N ARG A 173 23.59 4.87 12.92
CA ARG A 173 22.75 4.16 13.92
C ARG A 173 21.75 3.19 13.31
N ILE A 174 21.43 2.17 14.10
CA ILE A 174 20.35 1.23 13.82
C ILE A 174 19.19 1.54 14.77
N ILE A 175 17.99 1.69 14.22
CA ILE A 175 16.77 1.90 15.00
C ILE A 175 16.00 0.58 15.04
N GLN A 176 15.82 0.02 16.20
CA GLN A 176 15.07 -1.21 16.39
C GLN A 176 13.57 -0.93 16.30
N TYR A 177 12.91 -1.35 15.21
CA TYR A 177 11.48 -1.10 15.01
C TYR A 177 10.61 -2.07 15.81
N LYS A 178 11.04 -3.30 15.97
CA LYS A 178 10.23 -4.30 16.68
C LYS A 178 9.88 -3.92 18.13
N PRO A 179 10.81 -3.45 18.98
CA PRO A 179 10.47 -2.98 20.32
C PRO A 179 9.51 -1.77 20.32
N LEU A 180 9.63 -0.87 19.33
CA LEU A 180 8.71 0.26 19.19
C LEU A 180 7.31 -0.24 18.79
N LEU A 181 7.22 -1.21 17.87
CA LEU A 181 5.97 -1.85 17.48
C LEU A 181 5.31 -2.56 18.68
N ASP A 182 6.07 -3.33 19.45
CA ASP A 182 5.54 -4.04 20.61
C ASP A 182 4.95 -3.06 21.63
N THR A 183 5.71 -2.02 21.98
CA THR A 183 5.23 -0.95 22.85
C THR A 183 3.99 -0.26 22.29
N ALA A 184 3.94 -0.01 20.99
CA ALA A 184 2.78 0.61 20.36
C ALA A 184 1.52 -0.28 20.45
N ILE A 185 1.68 -1.58 20.20
CA ILE A 185 0.59 -2.55 20.33
C ILE A 185 0.12 -2.65 21.79
N ASP A 186 1.03 -2.58 22.76
CA ASP A 186 0.66 -2.60 24.19
C ASP A 186 -0.12 -1.35 24.58
N LEU A 187 0.26 -0.19 24.06
CA LEU A 187 -0.41 1.10 24.32
C LEU A 187 -1.76 1.23 23.62
N ALA A 188 -1.91 0.66 22.43
CA ALA A 188 -3.14 0.76 21.65
C ALA A 188 -4.30 -0.05 22.27
N ASP A 189 -5.52 0.42 22.12
CA ASP A 189 -6.73 -0.33 22.49
C ASP A 189 -6.97 -1.49 21.51
N HIS A 190 -6.81 -1.22 20.21
CA HIS A 190 -6.93 -2.23 19.17
C HIS A 190 -5.69 -3.14 19.13
N LYS A 191 -5.92 -4.46 19.02
CA LYS A 191 -4.86 -5.46 18.91
C LYS A 191 -4.89 -6.12 17.52
N PRO A 192 -3.83 -6.03 16.71
CA PRO A 192 -3.77 -6.72 15.43
C PRO A 192 -3.78 -8.23 15.64
N GLN A 193 -4.38 -8.97 14.69
CA GLN A 193 -4.42 -10.44 14.78
C GLN A 193 -3.03 -11.05 14.57
N LYS A 194 -2.25 -10.47 13.65
CA LYS A 194 -0.90 -10.92 13.31
C LYS A 194 0.01 -9.73 12.98
N CYS A 195 1.32 -9.96 13.17
CA CYS A 195 2.37 -9.08 12.68
C CYS A 195 3.31 -9.88 11.77
N VAL A 196 3.56 -9.38 10.56
CA VAL A 196 4.57 -9.94 9.65
C VAL A 196 5.85 -9.13 9.79
N ILE A 197 6.94 -9.77 10.20
CA ILE A 197 8.20 -9.11 10.50
C ILE A 197 9.25 -9.48 9.45
N LEU A 198 9.70 -8.47 8.69
CA LEU A 198 10.84 -8.62 7.81
C LEU A 198 12.13 -8.56 8.64
N GLN A 199 12.83 -9.67 8.75
CA GLN A 199 14.11 -9.75 9.43
C GLN A 199 15.22 -9.15 8.57
N ARG A 200 15.80 -8.05 9.03
CA ARG A 200 16.97 -7.43 8.40
C ARG A 200 18.24 -7.98 9.02
N GLU A 201 19.26 -8.24 8.18
CA GLU A 201 20.54 -8.83 8.61
C GLU A 201 21.27 -7.97 9.64
N GLU A 202 21.13 -6.65 9.51
CA GLU A 202 21.81 -5.68 10.36
C GLU A 202 21.35 -5.72 11.82
N GLN A 203 20.08 -6.09 12.06
CA GLN A 203 19.51 -6.28 13.38
C GLN A 203 18.25 -7.15 13.27
N ARG A 204 18.37 -8.40 13.68
CA ARG A 204 17.21 -9.30 13.80
C ARG A 204 16.45 -9.02 15.09
N ALA A 205 15.17 -9.32 15.08
CA ALA A 205 14.27 -9.16 16.23
C ALA A 205 13.75 -10.51 16.72
N GLU A 206 13.45 -10.61 18.00
CA GLU A 206 12.69 -11.72 18.55
C GLU A 206 11.23 -11.63 18.11
N LEU A 207 10.65 -12.77 17.73
CA LEU A 207 9.26 -12.89 17.33
C LEU A 207 8.43 -13.39 18.49
N ILE A 208 7.29 -12.75 18.74
CA ILE A 208 6.34 -13.19 19.78
C ILE A 208 5.51 -14.34 19.22
N PRO A 209 5.61 -15.56 19.79
CA PRO A 209 4.87 -16.73 19.32
C PRO A 209 3.35 -16.48 19.30
N GLY A 210 2.70 -16.95 18.25
CA GLY A 210 1.25 -16.81 18.09
C GLY A 210 0.80 -15.48 17.48
N ARG A 211 1.57 -14.39 17.62
CA ARG A 211 1.31 -13.08 17.02
C ARG A 211 2.18 -12.81 15.79
N ASP A 212 3.49 -12.99 15.93
CA ASP A 212 4.47 -12.60 14.93
C ASP A 212 4.79 -13.76 13.97
N VAL A 213 4.95 -13.43 12.70
CA VAL A 213 5.34 -14.35 11.62
C VAL A 213 6.53 -13.74 10.90
N ASP A 214 7.56 -14.56 10.61
CA ASP A 214 8.66 -14.13 9.76
C ASP A 214 8.18 -13.92 8.31
N TRP A 215 8.60 -12.81 7.68
CA TRP A 215 8.26 -12.49 6.29
C TRP A 215 8.66 -13.60 5.33
N GLY A 216 9.88 -14.11 5.44
CA GLY A 216 10.39 -15.16 4.58
C GLY A 216 9.60 -16.46 4.72
N GLU A 217 9.28 -16.86 5.95
CA GLU A 217 8.45 -18.05 6.22
C GLU A 217 7.03 -17.86 5.70
N ALA A 218 6.44 -16.67 5.87
CA ALA A 218 5.10 -16.37 5.37
C ALA A 218 5.05 -16.50 3.85
N VAL A 219 6.02 -15.91 3.13
CA VAL A 219 6.11 -15.97 1.67
C VAL A 219 6.42 -17.40 1.19
N ALA A 220 7.37 -18.10 1.81
CA ALA A 220 7.75 -19.46 1.42
C ALA A 220 6.60 -20.47 1.53
N SER A 221 5.65 -20.20 2.41
CA SER A 221 4.46 -21.05 2.62
C SER A 221 3.23 -20.61 1.83
N ALA A 222 3.32 -19.54 1.04
CA ALA A 222 2.20 -18.96 0.31
C ALA A 222 2.15 -19.42 -1.15
N ASN A 223 0.96 -19.38 -1.72
CA ASN A 223 0.77 -19.42 -3.17
C ASN A 223 0.53 -18.00 -3.69
N ALA A 224 0.91 -17.72 -4.93
CA ALA A 224 0.61 -16.45 -5.58
C ALA A 224 -0.91 -16.19 -5.59
N HIS A 225 -1.31 -14.96 -5.32
CA HIS A 225 -2.71 -14.55 -5.32
C HIS A 225 -3.00 -13.63 -6.51
N GLU A 226 -4.15 -13.81 -7.15
CA GLU A 226 -4.59 -12.96 -8.25
C GLU A 226 -5.13 -11.61 -7.74
N CYS A 227 -5.23 -10.62 -8.65
CA CYS A 227 -5.82 -9.32 -8.33
C CYS A 227 -7.33 -9.45 -8.13
N VAL A 228 -7.83 -8.93 -7.01
CA VAL A 228 -9.27 -8.90 -6.68
C VAL A 228 -9.90 -7.64 -7.29
N PRO A 229 -10.88 -7.74 -8.20
CA PRO A 229 -11.61 -6.57 -8.68
C PRO A 229 -12.35 -5.88 -7.53
N ILE A 230 -12.19 -4.56 -7.42
CA ILE A 230 -12.86 -3.73 -6.41
C ILE A 230 -13.64 -2.61 -7.10
N ALA A 231 -14.65 -2.06 -6.44
CA ALA A 231 -15.33 -0.88 -6.96
C ALA A 231 -14.35 0.30 -7.02
N SER A 232 -14.49 1.13 -8.05
CA SER A 232 -13.70 2.37 -8.19
C SER A 232 -13.78 3.27 -6.96
N THR A 233 -14.90 3.21 -6.24
CA THR A 233 -15.17 3.96 -5.01
C THR A 233 -14.77 3.24 -3.72
N ASP A 234 -14.20 2.02 -3.82
CA ASP A 234 -13.68 1.31 -2.65
C ASP A 234 -12.35 1.93 -2.20
N PRO A 235 -12.10 2.08 -0.89
CA PRO A 235 -10.85 2.58 -0.36
C PRO A 235 -9.65 1.72 -0.72
N VAL A 236 -8.50 2.36 -1.00
CA VAL A 236 -7.21 1.71 -1.29
C VAL A 236 -6.18 1.97 -0.20
N TYR A 237 -6.13 3.22 0.30
CA TYR A 237 -5.17 3.55 1.35
C TYR A 237 -5.65 4.64 2.30
N ILE A 238 -5.03 4.68 3.47
CA ILE A 238 -5.17 5.74 4.47
C ILE A 238 -3.83 6.45 4.61
N LEU A 239 -3.84 7.77 4.42
CA LEU A 239 -2.66 8.62 4.60
C LEU A 239 -2.89 9.60 5.75
N TYR A 240 -2.03 9.55 6.77
CA TYR A 240 -2.11 10.44 7.92
C TYR A 240 -1.37 11.76 7.68
N THR A 241 -2.06 12.84 7.95
CA THR A 241 -1.49 14.19 7.94
C THR A 241 -1.36 14.72 9.37
N SER A 242 -0.41 15.63 9.59
CA SER A 242 -0.19 16.31 10.89
C SER A 242 -1.28 17.32 11.19
N GLY A 243 -2.51 16.95 11.38
CA GLY A 243 -3.64 17.87 11.52
C GLY A 243 -3.37 19.13 12.33
N THR A 244 -4.06 20.22 12.01
CA THR A 244 -3.95 21.54 12.67
C THR A 244 -4.32 21.51 14.17
N THR A 245 -4.93 20.44 14.64
CA THR A 245 -5.40 20.25 16.04
C THR A 245 -4.47 19.36 16.86
N GLY A 246 -3.29 18.99 16.36
CA GLY A 246 -2.34 18.10 17.04
C GLY A 246 -2.64 16.61 16.95
N VAL A 247 -3.87 16.21 16.62
CA VAL A 247 -4.21 14.80 16.37
C VAL A 247 -4.07 14.49 14.87
N PRO A 248 -3.31 13.44 14.48
CA PRO A 248 -3.21 13.03 13.09
C PRO A 248 -4.58 12.72 12.49
N LYS A 249 -4.82 13.15 11.25
CA LYS A 249 -6.06 12.88 10.53
C LYS A 249 -5.79 11.89 9.39
N GLY A 250 -6.49 10.77 9.40
CA GLY A 250 -6.46 9.77 8.35
C GLY A 250 -7.30 10.21 7.15
N ILE A 251 -6.65 10.43 6.00
CA ILE A 251 -7.33 10.70 4.74
C ILE A 251 -7.45 9.39 4.00
N VAL A 252 -8.69 8.97 3.75
CA VAL A 252 -9.01 7.77 2.99
C VAL A 252 -9.07 8.13 1.50
N ARG A 253 -8.38 7.37 0.66
CA ARG A 253 -8.41 7.50 -0.79
C ARG A 253 -8.98 6.24 -1.41
N ASP A 254 -9.86 6.42 -2.39
CA ASP A 254 -10.42 5.35 -3.22
C ASP A 254 -9.55 5.07 -4.45
N SER A 255 -10.02 4.16 -5.30
CA SER A 255 -9.30 3.71 -6.51
C SER A 255 -9.47 4.63 -7.72
N ALA A 256 -10.39 5.60 -7.65
CA ALA A 256 -10.76 6.44 -8.79
C ALA A 256 -10.21 7.87 -8.71
#